data_75dc3487ce52e049f9d44a9dc3a5e448
#
_entry.id   75dc3487ce52e049f9d44a9dc3a5e448
#
_cell.length_a   1.000
_cell.length_b   1.000
_cell.length_c   1.000
_cell.angle_alpha   90.00
_cell.angle_beta   90.00
_cell.angle_gamma   90.00
#
_symmetry.space_group_name_H-M   'P 1'
#
loop_
_entity.id
_entity.type
_entity.pdbx_description
1 polymer ?
#
loop_
_entity_poly.entity_id
_entity_poly.type
_entity_poly.pdbx_seq_one_letter_code
_entity_poly.pdbx_strand_id
1 'polypeptide(L)'
;MQSSRSPRRPFLGIIPALLVALGFAAGARASGTAPQPPRQTPPPEVAPESPAQPAEAAAKRGRAEAEKIYAKGWETVEEAKKELAAGKADSAKKRFGKALKKFDEATQIDPSYYEGWNMVGFCSRKTGDLKRAFEAYQKCLSIEPEYAEAHEYLGEAYLMSGDRAKAKEQLAWLISRKSGEADDLAEKIEAFDKGGAAAVEKASAAEKDEGTEKGEGKAKEEKAEK
;
A
#
# COMPACT_ATOMS: atom_id res chain seq x y z
N MET A 1 36.26 18.06 33.83
CA MET A 1 36.92 16.75 34.08
C MET A 1 36.26 15.72 33.23
N GLN A 2 37.02 15.26 32.29
CA GLN A 2 37.10 13.99 31.55
C GLN A 2 35.83 13.60 30.70
N SER A 3 35.78 13.84 29.45
CA SER A 3 36.44 13.24 28.28
C SER A 3 36.56 11.71 28.32
N SER A 4 35.73 11.00 27.55
CA SER A 4 36.07 9.70 27.00
C SER A 4 35.54 9.56 25.56
N ARG A 5 36.49 9.71 24.63
CA ARG A 5 36.38 9.36 23.22
C ARG A 5 36.55 7.84 23.08
N SER A 6 35.70 7.17 22.30
CA SER A 6 35.95 5.81 21.80
C SER A 6 36.37 5.84 20.33
N PRO A 7 37.30 4.98 19.92
CA PRO A 7 38.00 5.09 18.64
C PRO A 7 37.27 4.33 17.50
N ARG A 8 37.39 4.92 16.32
CA ARG A 8 37.02 4.30 15.02
C ARG A 8 38.07 3.25 14.65
N ARG A 9 37.62 2.09 14.22
CA ARG A 9 38.46 1.08 13.55
C ARG A 9 38.19 1.06 12.05
N PRO A 10 39.19 1.13 11.18
CA PRO A 10 39.05 0.89 9.75
C PRO A 10 39.22 -0.59 9.45
N PHE A 11 38.33 -1.19 8.67
CA PHE A 11 38.53 -2.50 8.06
C PHE A 11 39.02 -2.29 6.64
N LEU A 12 40.35 -2.50 6.47
CA LEU A 12 40.96 -2.79 5.18
C LEU A 12 40.92 -4.31 5.00
N GLY A 13 40.37 -4.80 3.94
CA GLY A 13 40.37 -6.21 3.53
C GLY A 13 40.63 -6.33 2.05
N ILE A 14 41.81 -6.59 1.75
CA ILE A 14 42.66 -7.02 0.64
C ILE A 14 41.96 -8.07 -0.26
N ILE A 15 41.97 -7.79 -1.57
CA ILE A 15 41.64 -8.72 -2.66
C ILE A 15 42.96 -9.43 -3.06
N PRO A 16 42.99 -10.72 -3.25
CA PRO A 16 44.03 -11.34 -4.08
C PRO A 16 43.52 -11.70 -5.47
N ALA A 17 44.14 -11.13 -6.46
CA ALA A 17 44.13 -11.59 -7.85
C ALA A 17 44.89 -12.90 -7.97
N LEU A 18 44.32 -13.87 -8.67
CA LEU A 18 45.03 -15.06 -9.11
C LEU A 18 44.97 -15.16 -10.63
N LEU A 19 46.10 -14.87 -11.23
CA LEU A 19 46.47 -15.14 -12.59
C LEU A 19 46.98 -16.60 -12.67
N VAL A 20 46.49 -17.42 -13.58
CA VAL A 20 47.17 -18.63 -14.05
C VAL A 20 47.08 -18.73 -15.57
N ALA A 21 48.25 -18.97 -16.09
CA ALA A 21 48.67 -18.88 -17.48
C ALA A 21 48.30 -20.08 -18.36
N LEU A 22 48.33 -19.78 -19.66
CA LEU A 22 48.57 -20.55 -20.85
C LEU A 22 49.05 -22.02 -20.73
N GLY A 23 48.38 -22.87 -21.51
CA GLY A 23 48.91 -24.14 -22.00
C GLY A 23 48.49 -24.39 -23.43
N PHE A 24 49.44 -24.12 -24.36
CA PHE A 24 49.35 -24.45 -25.79
C PHE A 24 49.67 -25.93 -25.95
N ALA A 25 48.87 -26.69 -26.71
CA ALA A 25 49.33 -27.90 -27.39
C ALA A 25 48.55 -28.12 -28.69
N ALA A 26 49.24 -27.93 -29.79
CA ALA A 26 48.82 -28.28 -31.11
C ALA A 26 48.90 -29.80 -31.32
N GLY A 27 47.89 -30.38 -31.94
CA GLY A 27 47.91 -31.78 -32.37
C GLY A 27 46.95 -31.96 -33.54
N ALA A 28 47.43 -31.73 -34.75
CA ALA A 28 46.75 -32.07 -35.97
C ALA A 28 46.74 -33.60 -36.21
N ARG A 29 45.57 -34.19 -36.41
CA ARG A 29 45.40 -35.44 -37.15
C ARG A 29 44.15 -35.44 -37.92
N ALA A 30 44.28 -35.44 -39.22
CA ALA A 30 43.27 -35.76 -40.19
C ALA A 30 42.91 -37.25 -40.11
N SER A 31 41.63 -37.57 -40.22
CA SER A 31 41.14 -38.78 -40.92
C SER A 31 39.64 -38.96 -40.87
N GLY A 32 39.04 -39.13 -42.01
CA GLY A 32 37.94 -40.06 -42.21
C GLY A 32 36.53 -39.51 -41.91
N THR A 33 35.95 -38.92 -42.92
CA THR A 33 34.51 -38.64 -42.98
C THR A 33 33.73 -39.95 -43.13
N ALA A 34 33.14 -40.44 -42.05
CA ALA A 34 32.09 -41.43 -42.10
C ALA A 34 30.73 -40.69 -42.30
N PRO A 35 29.79 -41.21 -43.10
CA PRO A 35 28.49 -40.59 -43.27
C PRO A 35 27.70 -40.65 -41.94
N GLN A 36 27.35 -39.50 -41.43
CA GLN A 36 26.50 -39.39 -40.22
C GLN A 36 25.07 -39.83 -40.59
N PRO A 37 24.41 -40.61 -39.73
CA PRO A 37 22.99 -40.88 -39.88
C PRO A 37 22.18 -39.58 -39.78
N PRO A 38 20.98 -39.48 -40.42
CA PRO A 38 20.17 -38.28 -40.37
C PRO A 38 19.90 -37.91 -38.93
N ARG A 39 20.26 -36.67 -38.59
CA ARG A 39 20.03 -36.08 -37.25
C ARG A 39 18.53 -36.02 -37.04
N GLN A 40 18.00 -36.90 -36.20
CA GLN A 40 16.64 -36.79 -35.70
C GLN A 40 16.57 -35.49 -34.90
N THR A 41 15.80 -34.51 -35.37
CA THR A 41 15.44 -33.36 -34.59
C THR A 41 14.69 -33.86 -33.37
N PRO A 42 15.16 -33.56 -32.16
CA PRO A 42 14.36 -33.87 -30.97
C PRO A 42 12.98 -33.22 -31.12
N PRO A 43 11.90 -33.85 -30.65
CA PRO A 43 10.59 -33.21 -30.61
C PRO A 43 10.74 -31.86 -29.87
N PRO A 44 9.95 -30.83 -30.25
CA PRO A 44 10.02 -29.55 -29.58
C PRO A 44 9.87 -29.79 -28.08
N GLU A 45 10.93 -29.46 -27.35
CA GLU A 45 10.94 -29.46 -25.89
C GLU A 45 9.85 -28.47 -25.44
N VAL A 46 8.72 -29.00 -25.01
CA VAL A 46 7.66 -28.20 -24.38
C VAL A 46 8.32 -27.62 -23.14
N ALA A 47 8.68 -26.33 -23.20
CA ALA A 47 9.22 -25.63 -22.06
C ALA A 47 8.28 -25.90 -20.90
N PRO A 48 8.78 -26.27 -19.69
CA PRO A 48 7.92 -26.49 -18.55
C PRO A 48 7.13 -25.20 -18.30
N GLU A 49 5.81 -25.29 -18.35
CA GLU A 49 4.93 -24.18 -18.02
C GLU A 49 5.39 -23.63 -16.66
N SER A 50 5.79 -22.35 -16.67
CA SER A 50 6.37 -21.72 -15.48
C SER A 50 5.36 -21.83 -14.34
N PRO A 51 5.72 -22.38 -13.19
CA PRO A 51 4.79 -22.54 -12.04
C PRO A 51 4.21 -21.22 -11.51
N ALA A 52 4.69 -20.09 -12.02
CA ALA A 52 4.21 -18.75 -11.73
C ALA A 52 2.78 -18.46 -12.28
N GLN A 53 2.38 -19.03 -13.41
CA GLN A 53 1.08 -18.72 -14.04
C GLN A 53 -0.15 -19.11 -13.19
N PRO A 54 -0.21 -20.28 -12.55
CA PRO A 54 -1.34 -20.63 -11.68
C PRO A 54 -1.43 -19.75 -10.44
N ALA A 55 -0.29 -19.37 -9.84
CA ALA A 55 -0.25 -18.52 -8.66
C ALA A 55 -0.69 -17.07 -8.97
N GLU A 56 -0.25 -16.55 -10.11
CA GLU A 56 -0.66 -15.21 -10.58
C GLU A 56 -2.17 -15.17 -10.92
N ALA A 57 -2.70 -16.20 -11.57
CA ALA A 57 -4.13 -16.31 -11.84
C ALA A 57 -4.97 -16.45 -10.55
N ALA A 58 -4.45 -17.11 -9.52
CA ALA A 58 -5.08 -17.20 -8.20
C ALA A 58 -5.07 -15.84 -7.49
N ALA A 59 -3.95 -15.12 -7.52
CA ALA A 59 -3.83 -13.78 -6.96
C ALA A 59 -4.79 -12.78 -7.63
N LYS A 60 -4.88 -12.79 -8.97
CA LYS A 60 -5.83 -11.95 -9.72
C LYS A 60 -7.29 -12.25 -9.35
N ARG A 61 -7.63 -13.52 -9.13
CA ARG A 61 -8.99 -13.92 -8.69
C ARG A 61 -9.26 -13.44 -7.27
N GLY A 62 -8.30 -13.57 -6.36
CA GLY A 62 -8.39 -13.05 -5.00
C GLY A 62 -8.59 -11.54 -4.99
N ARG A 63 -7.82 -10.78 -5.77
CA ARG A 63 -7.97 -9.33 -5.93
C ARG A 63 -9.37 -8.97 -6.43
N ALA A 64 -9.86 -9.58 -7.49
CA ALA A 64 -11.18 -9.29 -8.05
C ALA A 64 -12.33 -9.60 -7.08
N GLU A 65 -12.18 -10.61 -6.23
CA GLU A 65 -13.17 -10.90 -5.18
C GLU A 65 -13.09 -9.88 -4.05
N ALA A 66 -11.89 -9.50 -3.60
CA ALA A 66 -11.68 -8.46 -2.60
C ALA A 66 -12.29 -7.12 -3.05
N GLU A 67 -12.11 -6.71 -4.31
CA GLU A 67 -12.68 -5.51 -4.89
C GLU A 67 -14.23 -5.50 -4.86
N LYS A 68 -14.86 -6.63 -5.15
CA LYS A 68 -16.33 -6.75 -5.05
C LYS A 68 -16.84 -6.58 -3.63
N ILE A 69 -16.11 -7.12 -2.65
CA ILE A 69 -16.47 -7.00 -1.24
C ILE A 69 -16.20 -5.58 -0.76
N TYR A 70 -15.09 -4.97 -1.18
CA TYR A 70 -14.76 -3.57 -0.93
C TYR A 70 -15.87 -2.65 -1.42
N ALA A 71 -16.37 -2.81 -2.65
CA ALA A 71 -17.44 -2.00 -3.20
C ALA A 71 -18.70 -2.04 -2.32
N LYS A 72 -19.10 -3.22 -1.80
CA LYS A 72 -20.21 -3.35 -0.84
C LYS A 72 -19.93 -2.66 0.49
N GLY A 73 -18.66 -2.67 0.94
CA GLY A 73 -18.23 -1.92 2.11
C GLY A 73 -18.38 -0.42 1.89
N TRP A 74 -17.94 0.06 0.73
CA TRP A 74 -18.04 1.46 0.32
C TRP A 74 -19.49 1.96 0.29
N GLU A 75 -20.41 1.23 -0.34
CA GLU A 75 -21.85 1.55 -0.33
C GLU A 75 -22.38 1.74 1.11
N THR A 76 -21.92 0.87 2.03
CA THR A 76 -22.31 0.96 3.45
C THR A 76 -21.70 2.19 4.14
N VAL A 77 -20.49 2.63 3.73
CA VAL A 77 -19.89 3.87 4.20
C VAL A 77 -20.67 5.08 3.75
N GLU A 78 -21.09 5.12 2.48
CA GLU A 78 -21.92 6.21 1.95
C GLU A 78 -23.25 6.33 2.68
N GLU A 79 -23.89 5.22 3.00
CA GLU A 79 -25.07 5.22 3.85
C GLU A 79 -24.78 5.75 5.27
N ALA A 80 -23.61 5.39 5.84
CA ALA A 80 -23.20 5.88 7.15
C ALA A 80 -22.95 7.39 7.13
N LYS A 81 -22.31 7.93 6.10
CA LYS A 81 -22.11 9.39 5.91
C LYS A 81 -23.45 10.13 5.83
N LYS A 82 -24.42 9.60 5.07
CA LYS A 82 -25.77 10.19 4.98
C LYS A 82 -26.48 10.22 6.34
N GLU A 83 -26.35 9.16 7.14
CA GLU A 83 -26.92 9.13 8.49
C GLU A 83 -26.23 10.12 9.43
N LEU A 84 -24.90 10.25 9.31
CA LEU A 84 -24.14 11.21 10.10
C LEU A 84 -24.55 12.65 9.77
N ALA A 85 -24.67 12.98 8.49
CA ALA A 85 -25.16 14.28 8.02
C ALA A 85 -26.60 14.58 8.49
N ALA A 86 -27.43 13.54 8.66
CA ALA A 86 -28.77 13.65 9.24
C ALA A 86 -28.79 13.73 10.78
N GLY A 87 -27.63 13.83 11.44
CA GLY A 87 -27.51 13.89 12.90
C GLY A 87 -27.72 12.56 13.62
N LYS A 88 -27.76 11.43 12.91
CA LYS A 88 -27.99 10.08 13.46
C LYS A 88 -26.68 9.37 13.79
N ALA A 89 -25.88 9.98 14.68
CA ALA A 89 -24.51 9.52 14.97
C ALA A 89 -24.41 8.04 15.39
N ASP A 90 -25.31 7.54 16.26
CA ASP A 90 -25.29 6.14 16.71
C ASP A 90 -25.61 5.17 15.56
N SER A 91 -26.51 5.55 14.66
CA SER A 91 -26.84 4.76 13.49
C SER A 91 -25.68 4.72 12.51
N ALA A 92 -25.08 5.87 12.23
CA ALA A 92 -23.89 5.99 11.40
C ALA A 92 -22.74 5.13 11.95
N LYS A 93 -22.46 5.20 13.25
CA LYS A 93 -21.44 4.38 13.92
C LYS A 93 -21.69 2.87 13.72
N LYS A 94 -22.95 2.43 13.86
CA LYS A 94 -23.31 1.02 13.60
C LYS A 94 -23.06 0.64 12.14
N ARG A 95 -23.32 1.53 11.18
CA ARG A 95 -23.06 1.28 9.76
C ARG A 95 -21.56 1.26 9.46
N PHE A 96 -20.76 2.16 10.00
CA PHE A 96 -19.30 2.07 9.90
C PHE A 96 -18.77 0.73 10.43
N GLY A 97 -19.33 0.22 11.53
CA GLY A 97 -18.99 -1.12 12.03
C GLY A 97 -19.40 -2.27 11.11
N LYS A 98 -20.45 -2.10 10.30
CA LYS A 98 -20.82 -3.09 9.26
C LYS A 98 -19.88 -3.01 8.05
N ALA A 99 -19.55 -1.80 7.61
CA ALA A 99 -18.60 -1.56 6.54
C ALA A 99 -17.21 -2.12 6.89
N LEU A 100 -16.75 -1.89 8.14
CA LEU A 100 -15.49 -2.42 8.66
C LEU A 100 -15.38 -3.93 8.45
N LYS A 101 -16.44 -4.70 8.71
CA LYS A 101 -16.44 -6.16 8.49
C LYS A 101 -16.22 -6.53 7.02
N LYS A 102 -16.73 -5.71 6.08
CA LYS A 102 -16.53 -5.92 4.64
C LYS A 102 -15.09 -5.64 4.22
N PHE A 103 -14.51 -4.56 4.74
CA PHE A 103 -13.11 -4.24 4.46
C PHE A 103 -12.16 -5.26 5.10
N ASP A 104 -12.48 -5.78 6.29
CA ASP A 104 -11.73 -6.89 6.90
C ASP A 104 -11.78 -8.15 6.01
N GLU A 105 -12.96 -8.49 5.49
CA GLU A 105 -13.13 -9.62 4.59
C GLU A 105 -12.31 -9.42 3.30
N ALA A 106 -12.34 -8.23 2.71
CA ALA A 106 -11.57 -7.90 1.52
C ALA A 106 -10.04 -8.02 1.75
N THR A 107 -9.55 -7.49 2.88
CA THR A 107 -8.12 -7.57 3.24
C THR A 107 -7.66 -8.95 3.69
N GLN A 108 -8.56 -9.82 4.13
CA GLN A 108 -8.28 -11.24 4.37
C GLN A 108 -8.13 -12.03 3.07
N ILE A 109 -8.94 -11.72 2.05
CA ILE A 109 -8.87 -12.36 0.74
C ILE A 109 -7.63 -11.88 -0.02
N ASP A 110 -7.35 -10.57 0.01
CA ASP A 110 -6.16 -10.00 -0.57
C ASP A 110 -5.43 -9.10 0.45
N PRO A 111 -4.45 -9.65 1.17
CA PRO A 111 -3.66 -8.89 2.15
C PRO A 111 -2.80 -7.76 1.55
N SER A 112 -2.65 -7.72 0.22
CA SER A 112 -1.94 -6.65 -0.51
C SER A 112 -2.86 -5.52 -0.96
N TYR A 113 -4.16 -5.61 -0.65
CA TYR A 113 -5.15 -4.59 -1.02
C TYR A 113 -5.05 -3.37 -0.11
N TYR A 114 -4.17 -2.41 -0.45
CA TYR A 114 -3.87 -1.25 0.39
C TYR A 114 -5.08 -0.34 0.60
N GLU A 115 -5.94 -0.14 -0.43
CA GLU A 115 -7.17 0.64 -0.28
C GLU A 115 -8.14 -0.01 0.74
N GLY A 116 -8.17 -1.34 0.76
CA GLY A 116 -8.92 -2.08 1.78
C GLY A 116 -8.42 -1.78 3.19
N TRP A 117 -7.09 -1.78 3.40
CA TRP A 117 -6.49 -1.42 4.68
C TRP A 117 -6.75 0.04 5.05
N ASN A 118 -6.73 0.97 4.09
CA ASN A 118 -7.10 2.36 4.34
C ASN A 118 -8.53 2.46 4.89
N MET A 119 -9.48 1.75 4.27
CA MET A 119 -10.87 1.76 4.72
C MET A 119 -11.12 1.00 6.03
N VAL A 120 -10.31 -0.01 6.36
CA VAL A 120 -10.28 -0.60 7.72
C VAL A 120 -9.90 0.48 8.73
N GLY A 121 -8.86 1.27 8.44
CA GLY A 121 -8.43 2.39 9.28
C GLY A 121 -9.52 3.44 9.45
N PHE A 122 -10.11 3.88 8.34
CA PHE A 122 -11.21 4.86 8.32
C PHE A 122 -12.39 4.41 9.19
N CYS A 123 -12.93 3.22 8.97
CA CYS A 123 -14.05 2.72 9.72
C CYS A 123 -13.73 2.47 11.21
N SER A 124 -12.51 2.03 11.51
CA SER A 124 -12.05 1.87 12.89
C SER A 124 -12.00 3.22 13.62
N ARG A 125 -11.47 4.27 12.96
CA ARG A 125 -11.48 5.65 13.48
C ARG A 125 -12.91 6.14 13.71
N LYS A 126 -13.80 5.99 12.74
CA LYS A 126 -15.22 6.41 12.85
C LYS A 126 -16.01 5.62 13.92
N THR A 127 -15.57 4.43 14.29
CA THR A 127 -16.14 3.66 15.42
C THR A 127 -15.47 3.92 16.76
N GLY A 128 -14.36 4.67 16.79
CA GLY A 128 -13.61 5.06 17.98
C GLY A 128 -12.46 4.14 18.36
N ASP A 129 -12.14 3.14 17.54
CA ASP A 129 -10.98 2.25 17.74
C ASP A 129 -9.73 2.84 17.06
N LEU A 130 -9.14 3.86 17.72
CA LEU A 130 -7.96 4.53 17.19
C LEU A 130 -6.73 3.61 17.12
N LYS A 131 -6.60 2.65 18.04
CA LYS A 131 -5.49 1.69 18.00
C LYS A 131 -5.52 0.90 16.69
N ARG A 132 -6.66 0.32 16.37
CA ARG A 132 -6.85 -0.42 15.14
C ARG A 132 -6.70 0.46 13.90
N ALA A 133 -7.17 1.71 13.96
CA ALA A 133 -7.00 2.66 12.87
C ALA A 133 -5.52 2.88 12.54
N PHE A 134 -4.67 3.12 13.54
CA PHE A 134 -3.23 3.26 13.34
C PHE A 134 -2.59 2.01 12.72
N GLU A 135 -2.91 0.83 13.24
CA GLU A 135 -2.40 -0.43 12.70
C GLU A 135 -2.77 -0.62 11.22
N ALA A 136 -4.00 -0.29 10.85
CA ALA A 136 -4.49 -0.42 9.49
C ALA A 136 -3.85 0.59 8.53
N TYR A 137 -3.74 1.88 8.91
CA TYR A 137 -3.05 2.88 8.09
C TYR A 137 -1.56 2.56 7.92
N GLN A 138 -0.87 2.11 8.97
CA GLN A 138 0.51 1.65 8.86
C GLN A 138 0.64 0.46 7.92
N LYS A 139 -0.31 -0.48 7.96
CA LYS A 139 -0.35 -1.60 7.03
C LYS A 139 -0.58 -1.12 5.59
N CYS A 140 -1.51 -0.21 5.36
CA CYS A 140 -1.74 0.43 4.05
C CYS A 140 -0.44 1.04 3.51
N LEU A 141 0.20 1.92 4.28
CA LEU A 141 1.42 2.62 3.90
C LEU A 141 2.67 1.72 3.80
N SER A 142 2.65 0.54 4.43
CA SER A 142 3.70 -0.47 4.23
C SER A 142 3.61 -1.16 2.86
N ILE A 143 2.44 -1.14 2.23
CA ILE A 143 2.17 -1.72 0.91
C ILE A 143 2.31 -0.63 -0.16
N GLU A 144 1.67 0.52 0.05
CA GLU A 144 1.71 1.67 -0.85
C GLU A 144 2.12 2.94 -0.07
N PRO A 145 3.44 3.22 0.01
CA PRO A 145 3.96 4.35 0.80
C PRO A 145 3.57 5.73 0.26
N GLU A 146 3.20 5.83 -1.01
CA GLU A 146 2.83 7.10 -1.67
C GLU A 146 1.31 7.33 -1.69
N TYR A 147 0.53 6.54 -0.94
CA TYR A 147 -0.93 6.68 -0.91
C TYR A 147 -1.35 7.86 -0.03
N ALA A 148 -1.60 8.99 -0.68
CA ALA A 148 -1.85 10.28 -0.03
C ALA A 148 -3.04 10.28 0.93
N GLU A 149 -4.15 9.63 0.55
CA GLU A 149 -5.35 9.52 1.38
C GLU A 149 -5.07 8.83 2.73
N ALA A 150 -4.18 7.81 2.74
CA ALA A 150 -3.81 7.16 3.99
C ALA A 150 -2.95 8.07 4.89
N HIS A 151 -2.11 8.94 4.31
CA HIS A 151 -1.37 9.95 5.08
C HIS A 151 -2.32 10.99 5.68
N GLU A 152 -3.31 11.45 4.93
CA GLU A 152 -4.34 12.36 5.43
C GLU A 152 -5.10 11.73 6.61
N TYR A 153 -5.68 10.54 6.41
CA TYR A 153 -6.47 9.86 7.45
C TYR A 153 -5.63 9.46 8.67
N LEU A 154 -4.36 9.14 8.48
CA LEU A 154 -3.42 8.92 9.59
C LEU A 154 -3.18 10.23 10.36
N GLY A 155 -3.06 11.35 9.65
CA GLY A 155 -2.97 12.68 10.24
C GLY A 155 -4.17 13.01 11.12
N GLU A 156 -5.40 12.76 10.62
CA GLU A 156 -6.62 12.90 11.40
C GLU A 156 -6.64 12.00 12.64
N ALA A 157 -6.23 10.73 12.49
CA ALA A 157 -6.17 9.81 13.63
C ALA A 157 -5.21 10.32 14.71
N TYR A 158 -4.08 10.94 14.33
CA TYR A 158 -3.17 11.60 15.27
C TYR A 158 -3.84 12.80 15.97
N LEU A 159 -4.59 13.63 15.26
CA LEU A 159 -5.34 14.73 15.90
C LEU A 159 -6.37 14.19 16.89
N MET A 160 -7.12 13.16 16.53
CA MET A 160 -8.09 12.54 17.44
C MET A 160 -7.43 11.91 18.67
N SER A 161 -6.18 11.46 18.58
CA SER A 161 -5.40 10.97 19.73
C SER A 161 -4.69 12.10 20.53
N GLY A 162 -4.76 13.35 20.06
CA GLY A 162 -4.09 14.50 20.67
C GLY A 162 -2.66 14.73 20.20
N ASP A 163 -2.14 13.93 19.27
CA ASP A 163 -0.77 14.04 18.75
C ASP A 163 -0.70 14.97 17.53
N ARG A 164 -0.87 16.27 17.78
CA ARG A 164 -0.78 17.31 16.75
C ARG A 164 0.59 17.33 16.03
N ALA A 165 1.66 16.94 16.71
CA ALA A 165 2.99 16.96 16.12
C ALA A 165 3.09 15.95 14.97
N LYS A 166 2.63 14.73 15.19
CA LYS A 166 2.59 13.70 14.13
C LYS A 166 1.61 14.03 13.01
N ALA A 167 0.48 14.66 13.31
CA ALA A 167 -0.42 15.16 12.26
C ALA A 167 0.28 16.16 11.34
N LYS A 168 1.10 17.07 11.89
CA LYS A 168 1.90 18.01 11.08
C LYS A 168 2.99 17.32 10.25
N GLU A 169 3.55 16.21 10.72
CA GLU A 169 4.49 15.40 9.93
C GLU A 169 3.79 14.83 8.68
N GLN A 170 2.54 14.34 8.84
CA GLN A 170 1.75 13.87 7.70
C GLN A 170 1.43 15.02 6.74
N LEU A 171 1.03 16.18 7.26
CA LEU A 171 0.79 17.37 6.43
C LEU A 171 2.05 17.79 5.65
N ALA A 172 3.22 17.83 6.29
CA ALA A 172 4.47 18.16 5.62
C ALA A 172 4.80 17.17 4.49
N TRP A 173 4.49 15.88 4.70
CA TRP A 173 4.64 14.84 3.68
C TRP A 173 3.71 15.14 2.48
N LEU A 174 2.41 15.39 2.71
CA LEU A 174 1.42 15.72 1.66
C LEU A 174 1.83 16.97 0.87
N ILE A 175 2.24 18.04 1.54
CA ILE A 175 2.72 19.28 0.91
C ILE A 175 3.92 19.00 0.00
N SER A 176 4.88 18.18 0.47
CA SER A 176 6.09 17.85 -0.31
C SER A 176 5.77 17.14 -1.63
N ARG A 177 4.63 16.46 -1.72
CA ARG A 177 4.12 15.76 -2.92
C ARG A 177 3.08 16.57 -3.70
N LYS A 178 2.77 17.77 -3.25
CA LYS A 178 1.73 18.64 -3.84
C LYS A 178 0.37 17.93 -3.92
N SER A 179 0.07 17.13 -2.90
CA SER A 179 -1.19 16.38 -2.82
C SER A 179 -2.36 17.28 -2.47
N GLY A 180 -3.53 17.04 -3.09
CA GLY A 180 -4.76 17.75 -2.77
C GLY A 180 -5.26 17.51 -1.34
N GLU A 181 -4.91 16.37 -0.75
CA GLU A 181 -5.24 16.00 0.63
C GLU A 181 -4.52 16.87 1.69
N ALA A 182 -3.54 17.69 1.26
CA ALA A 182 -2.83 18.60 2.16
C ALA A 182 -3.76 19.69 2.72
N ASP A 183 -4.64 20.24 1.90
CA ASP A 183 -5.57 21.30 2.29
C ASP A 183 -6.60 20.75 3.31
N ASP A 184 -7.10 19.53 3.08
CA ASP A 184 -8.05 18.87 3.95
C ASP A 184 -7.44 18.60 5.34
N LEU A 185 -6.22 18.10 5.41
CA LEU A 185 -5.53 17.87 6.69
C LEU A 185 -5.16 19.18 7.37
N ALA A 186 -4.81 20.24 6.62
CA ALA A 186 -4.53 21.55 7.20
C ALA A 186 -5.78 22.14 7.87
N GLU A 187 -6.95 22.05 7.25
CA GLU A 187 -8.23 22.47 7.85
C GLU A 187 -8.52 21.72 9.16
N LYS A 188 -8.28 20.41 9.19
CA LYS A 188 -8.46 19.59 10.39
C LYS A 188 -7.48 19.95 11.51
N ILE A 189 -6.24 20.32 11.18
CA ILE A 189 -5.28 20.85 12.17
C ILE A 189 -5.77 22.18 12.74
N GLU A 190 -6.32 23.08 11.91
CA GLU A 190 -6.91 24.33 12.39
C GLU A 190 -8.14 24.09 13.29
N ALA A 191 -8.99 23.13 12.93
CA ALA A 191 -10.11 22.74 13.76
C ALA A 191 -9.64 22.21 15.12
N PHE A 192 -8.59 21.39 15.14
CA PHE A 192 -7.98 20.91 16.38
C PHE A 192 -7.45 22.05 17.25
N ASP A 193 -6.82 23.06 16.66
CA ASP A 193 -6.30 24.22 17.39
C ASP A 193 -7.41 25.06 18.03
N LYS A 194 -8.62 25.04 17.46
CA LYS A 194 -9.79 25.79 17.97
C LYS A 194 -10.58 25.00 19.03
N GLY A 195 -10.65 23.68 18.95
CA GLY A 195 -11.55 22.90 19.80
C GLY A 195 -11.10 21.46 20.08
N GLY A 196 -9.84 21.13 19.84
CA GLY A 196 -9.29 19.80 20.09
C GLY A 196 -9.89 18.69 19.21
N ALA A 197 -9.78 17.45 19.68
CA ALA A 197 -10.25 16.27 18.95
C ALA A 197 -11.74 16.31 18.59
N ALA A 198 -12.59 16.89 19.44
CA ALA A 198 -14.02 17.01 19.17
C ALA A 198 -14.33 17.93 17.98
N ALA A 199 -13.54 18.99 17.77
CA ALA A 199 -13.69 19.84 16.60
C ALA A 199 -13.25 19.15 15.31
N VAL A 200 -12.22 18.31 15.36
CA VAL A 200 -11.79 17.48 14.23
C VAL A 200 -12.87 16.49 13.82
N GLU A 201 -13.48 15.80 14.81
CA GLU A 201 -14.57 14.86 14.54
C GLU A 201 -15.75 15.56 13.84
N LYS A 202 -16.09 16.78 14.30
CA LYS A 202 -17.14 17.60 13.69
C LYS A 202 -16.77 18.05 12.26
N ALA A 203 -15.54 18.46 12.02
CA ALA A 203 -15.03 18.85 10.70
C ALA A 203 -15.07 17.65 9.74
N SER A 204 -14.55 16.49 10.16
CA SER A 204 -14.60 15.24 9.38
C SER A 204 -16.03 14.71 9.12
N ALA A 205 -17.01 15.14 9.88
CA ALA A 205 -18.42 14.79 9.64
C ALA A 205 -19.09 15.74 8.62
N ALA A 206 -18.54 16.94 8.45
CA ALA A 206 -19.05 17.96 7.54
C ALA A 206 -18.46 17.87 6.12
N GLU A 207 -17.45 17.00 5.90
CA GLU A 207 -16.85 16.79 4.59
C GLU A 207 -17.91 16.42 3.55
N LYS A 208 -18.00 17.28 2.56
CA LYS A 208 -18.83 17.02 1.39
C LYS A 208 -18.24 15.86 0.61
N ASP A 209 -19.09 15.10 -0.01
CA ASP A 209 -18.89 13.88 -0.80
C ASP A 209 -18.01 14.13 -2.05
N GLU A 210 -16.79 14.61 -1.87
CA GLU A 210 -15.81 14.81 -2.96
C GLU A 210 -15.00 13.54 -3.28
N GLY A 211 -15.10 12.51 -2.42
CA GLY A 211 -14.35 11.25 -2.57
C GLY A 211 -14.81 10.33 -3.70
N THR A 212 -16.04 10.53 -4.22
CA THR A 212 -16.61 9.68 -5.28
C THR A 212 -16.01 9.94 -6.67
N GLU A 213 -15.54 11.15 -6.95
CA GLU A 213 -14.95 11.46 -8.27
C GLU A 213 -13.47 11.08 -8.38
N LYS A 214 -12.71 11.09 -7.28
CA LYS A 214 -11.26 10.78 -7.30
C LYS A 214 -10.93 9.29 -7.48
N GLY A 215 -11.78 8.39 -6.97
CA GLY A 215 -11.57 6.93 -7.09
C GLY A 215 -11.90 6.36 -8.46
N GLU A 216 -12.93 6.89 -9.14
CA GLU A 216 -13.32 6.44 -10.47
C GLU A 216 -12.43 6.99 -11.61
N GLY A 217 -11.79 8.14 -11.41
CA GLY A 217 -10.91 8.78 -12.39
C GLY A 217 -9.66 7.94 -12.67
N LYS A 218 -8.97 7.47 -11.63
CA LYS A 218 -7.74 6.68 -11.79
C LYS A 218 -7.97 5.31 -12.43
N ALA A 219 -9.10 4.65 -12.13
CA ALA A 219 -9.42 3.35 -12.73
C ALA A 219 -9.81 3.43 -14.20
N LYS A 220 -10.24 4.61 -14.69
CA LYS A 220 -10.59 4.83 -16.11
C LYS A 220 -9.40 5.26 -16.95
N GLU A 221 -8.44 6.03 -16.41
CA GLU A 221 -7.24 6.43 -17.13
C GLU A 221 -6.30 5.25 -17.42
N GLU A 222 -6.13 4.33 -16.46
CA GLU A 222 -5.29 3.15 -16.66
C GLU A 222 -5.85 2.14 -17.69
N LYS A 223 -7.16 2.19 -18.00
CA LYS A 223 -7.80 1.38 -19.06
C LYS A 223 -7.76 2.03 -20.44
N ALA A 224 -7.44 3.30 -20.55
CA ALA A 224 -7.39 4.01 -21.83
C ALA A 224 -6.00 3.98 -22.50
N GLU A 225 -4.93 3.61 -21.77
CA GLU A 225 -3.55 3.55 -22.27
C GLU A 225 -3.05 2.14 -22.63
N LYS A 226 -3.90 1.13 -22.61
CA LYS A 226 -3.59 -0.25 -23.09
C LYS A 226 -4.51 -0.67 -24.20
#